data_ffb1745dabef8aeaee141e105d9fb2b1
#
_entry.id   ffb1745dabef8aeaee141e105d9fb2b1
#
_cell.length_a   1.000
_cell.length_b   1.000
_cell.length_c   1.000
_cell.angle_alpha   90.00
_cell.angle_beta   90.00
_cell.angle_gamma   90.00
#
_symmetry.space_group_name_H-M   'P 1'
#
loop_
_entity.id
_entity.type
_entity.pdbx_description
1 polymer ?
#
loop_
_entity_poly.entity_id
_entity_poly.type
_entity_poly.pdbx_seq_one_letter_code
_entity_poly.pdbx_strand_id
1 'polypeptide(L)'
;MGKRSAAVEVLVGNMGSIRWEIRPSMQREDQPTMATELEHIAAKARCEPTLRFTSLAHHITRERVLKNLLRIPKRSAAGVDGQSVEEAKKSFNEWIEPMLTSMHRQGYKAPDIRRVYIPKPGKTEKRPLGVPTVSDRALQRSTAEVLAAIYEQDFLPCSFGGRPKLGAHNALATLNEVIAGRQISWVLEADLKNFFGSLDHDWVLRFVEHRAGDPRLINLIRRWLKAGVLEDGAIHPSEMGTPQGGSISVLLSNLYLHYVLDLWF
;
A
#
# COMPACT_ATOMS: atom_id res chain seq x y z
N MET A 1 -30.40 5.08 13.39
CA MET A 1 -30.22 4.92 11.93
C MET A 1 -29.06 3.97 11.71
N GLY A 2 -29.35 2.77 11.20
CA GLY A 2 -28.45 1.64 11.25
C GLY A 2 -27.25 1.74 10.31
N LYS A 3 -26.08 1.51 10.85
CA LYS A 3 -24.86 1.23 10.09
C LYS A 3 -25.06 -0.11 9.35
N ARG A 4 -25.12 -0.08 8.02
CA ARG A 4 -25.11 -1.29 7.21
C ARG A 4 -23.67 -1.82 7.20
N SER A 5 -23.38 -2.76 8.09
CA SER A 5 -22.24 -3.64 7.98
C SER A 5 -22.40 -4.48 6.72
N ALA A 6 -21.36 -4.53 5.88
CA ALA A 6 -21.32 -5.48 4.79
C ALA A 6 -21.21 -6.88 5.41
N ALA A 7 -22.31 -7.62 5.40
CA ALA A 7 -22.33 -9.01 5.84
C ALA A 7 -21.67 -9.86 4.74
N VAL A 8 -20.58 -10.52 5.08
CA VAL A 8 -20.05 -11.65 4.32
C VAL A 8 -20.73 -12.87 4.91
N GLU A 9 -21.64 -13.49 4.17
CA GLU A 9 -22.28 -14.75 4.57
C GLU A 9 -21.30 -15.89 4.20
N VAL A 10 -20.60 -16.41 5.20
CA VAL A 10 -19.68 -17.55 5.03
C VAL A 10 -20.41 -18.80 5.51
N LEU A 11 -20.77 -19.68 4.58
CA LEU A 11 -21.22 -21.02 4.89
C LEU A 11 -20.01 -21.89 5.23
N VAL A 12 -19.74 -22.11 6.51
CA VAL A 12 -18.65 -22.96 6.99
C VAL A 12 -19.14 -24.40 7.04
N GLY A 13 -18.77 -25.20 6.06
CA GLY A 13 -18.76 -26.67 6.20
C GLY A 13 -17.48 -27.10 6.90
N ASN A 14 -17.56 -28.14 7.72
CA ASN A 14 -16.49 -28.72 8.56
C ASN A 14 -15.10 -28.69 7.90
N MET A 15 -14.29 -27.68 8.21
CA MET A 15 -12.91 -27.56 7.74
C MET A 15 -11.95 -27.79 8.90
N GLY A 16 -11.20 -28.88 8.84
CA GLY A 16 -10.01 -29.06 9.65
C GLY A 16 -8.99 -27.95 9.33
N SER A 17 -8.30 -27.45 10.34
CA SER A 17 -7.29 -26.40 10.19
C SER A 17 -6.24 -26.78 9.14
N ILE A 18 -6.17 -26.01 8.04
CA ILE A 18 -5.14 -26.16 7.02
C ILE A 18 -3.92 -25.36 7.49
N ARG A 19 -2.90 -26.06 7.95
CA ARG A 19 -1.60 -25.48 8.28
C ARG A 19 -0.78 -25.37 7.00
N TRP A 20 -0.47 -24.15 6.56
CA TRP A 20 0.37 -23.87 5.41
C TRP A 20 1.84 -24.09 5.76
N GLU A 21 2.42 -25.21 5.37
CA GLU A 21 3.87 -25.40 5.36
C GLU A 21 4.40 -25.18 3.94
N ILE A 22 4.84 -23.95 3.66
CA ILE A 22 5.58 -23.66 2.43
C ILE A 22 7.07 -23.88 2.73
N ARG A 23 7.68 -24.86 2.05
CA ARG A 23 9.14 -24.99 2.07
C ARG A 23 9.74 -23.77 1.38
N PRO A 24 10.69 -23.05 2.02
CA PRO A 24 11.38 -21.96 1.35
C PRO A 24 12.18 -22.51 0.18
N SER A 25 11.96 -21.98 -1.03
CA SER A 25 12.82 -22.21 -2.16
C SER A 25 14.24 -21.76 -1.82
N MET A 26 15.22 -22.62 -2.11
CA MET A 26 16.65 -22.38 -1.88
C MET A 26 17.05 -20.98 -2.33
N GLN A 27 17.44 -20.14 -1.36
CA GLN A 27 18.10 -18.87 -1.63
C GLN A 27 19.54 -19.19 -2.10
N ARG A 28 19.93 -18.63 -3.25
CA ARG A 28 21.33 -18.53 -3.62
C ARG A 28 22.03 -17.66 -2.56
N GLU A 29 23.09 -18.19 -1.98
CA GLU A 29 24.05 -17.44 -1.17
C GLU A 29 24.74 -16.41 -2.07
N ASP A 30 24.24 -15.17 -2.07
CA ASP A 30 24.97 -14.02 -2.59
C ASP A 30 25.81 -13.43 -1.45
N GLN A 31 27.07 -13.11 -1.77
CA GLN A 31 28.10 -12.57 -0.88
C GLN A 31 27.58 -11.36 -0.06
N PRO A 32 28.15 -11.05 1.10
CA PRO A 32 27.67 -9.99 1.98
C PRO A 32 27.93 -8.63 1.35
N THR A 33 26.96 -8.16 0.57
CA THR A 33 26.81 -6.75 0.26
C THR A 33 26.35 -6.05 1.54
N MET A 34 26.93 -4.88 1.85
CA MET A 34 26.53 -4.08 3.02
C MET A 34 25.01 -3.93 3.03
N ALA A 35 24.36 -4.47 4.07
CA ALA A 35 22.93 -4.40 4.24
C ALA A 35 22.47 -2.95 4.18
N THR A 36 21.45 -2.65 3.38
CA THR A 36 20.88 -1.32 3.34
C THR A 36 20.12 -1.05 4.66
N GLU A 37 19.88 0.22 4.98
CA GLU A 37 19.10 0.58 6.17
C GLU A 37 17.73 -0.14 6.22
N LEU A 38 17.08 -0.32 5.07
CA LEU A 38 15.81 -1.04 4.99
C LEU A 38 15.96 -2.54 5.19
N GLU A 39 17.08 -3.13 4.80
CA GLU A 39 17.40 -4.55 5.08
C GLU A 39 17.61 -4.77 6.58
N HIS A 40 18.22 -3.83 7.29
CA HIS A 40 18.32 -3.88 8.76
C HIS A 40 16.95 -3.81 9.44
N ILE A 41 16.06 -2.92 8.96
CA ILE A 41 14.67 -2.84 9.45
C ILE A 41 13.95 -4.18 9.17
N ALA A 42 14.07 -4.72 7.97
CA ALA A 42 13.45 -5.98 7.59
C ALA A 42 13.98 -7.16 8.43
N ALA A 43 15.28 -7.25 8.63
CA ALA A 43 15.89 -8.27 9.48
C ALA A 43 15.37 -8.19 10.92
N LYS A 44 15.32 -6.97 11.49
CA LYS A 44 14.81 -6.76 12.84
C LYS A 44 13.31 -7.07 12.93
N ALA A 45 12.49 -6.68 11.94
CA ALA A 45 11.07 -6.97 11.91
C ALA A 45 10.80 -8.47 11.88
N ARG A 46 11.63 -9.23 11.14
CA ARG A 46 11.56 -10.70 11.05
C ARG A 46 11.94 -11.38 12.36
N CYS A 47 13.02 -10.91 13.02
CA CYS A 47 13.50 -11.47 14.28
C CYS A 47 12.58 -11.14 15.46
N GLU A 48 11.91 -10.00 15.42
CA GLU A 48 11.06 -9.49 16.49
C GLU A 48 9.63 -9.19 15.95
N PRO A 49 8.77 -10.20 15.77
CA PRO A 49 7.43 -10.03 15.16
C PRO A 49 6.47 -9.12 15.93
N THR A 50 6.73 -8.88 17.21
CA THR A 50 5.91 -7.99 18.05
C THR A 50 6.51 -6.59 18.22
N LEU A 51 7.70 -6.33 17.66
CA LEU A 51 8.37 -5.05 17.79
C LEU A 51 7.58 -3.94 17.08
N ARG A 52 7.33 -2.86 17.83
CA ARG A 52 6.77 -1.62 17.30
C ARG A 52 7.88 -0.61 17.02
N PHE A 53 8.07 -0.24 15.77
CA PHE A 53 9.07 0.74 15.34
C PHE A 53 8.56 2.16 15.56
N THR A 54 9.23 2.93 16.42
CA THR A 54 8.79 4.29 16.80
C THR A 54 9.56 5.41 16.10
N SER A 55 10.62 5.07 15.37
CA SER A 55 11.45 6.05 14.65
C SER A 55 11.75 5.55 13.23
N LEU A 56 10.96 5.98 12.26
CA LEU A 56 11.02 5.54 10.87
C LEU A 56 11.11 6.70 9.88
N ALA A 57 10.61 7.88 10.23
CA ALA A 57 10.49 9.02 9.32
C ALA A 57 11.86 9.50 8.79
N HIS A 58 12.94 9.31 9.55
CA HIS A 58 14.28 9.70 9.12
C HIS A 58 14.82 8.85 7.96
N HIS A 59 14.22 7.68 7.68
CA HIS A 59 14.54 6.86 6.51
C HIS A 59 13.89 7.39 5.22
N ILE A 60 12.99 8.38 5.31
CA ILE A 60 12.49 9.09 4.14
C ILE A 60 13.44 10.24 3.83
N THR A 61 14.58 9.89 3.23
CA THR A 61 15.63 10.84 2.88
C THR A 61 15.39 11.48 1.52
N ARG A 62 16.08 12.59 1.27
CA ARG A 62 16.12 13.27 -0.02
C ARG A 62 16.48 12.30 -1.15
N GLU A 63 17.50 11.46 -0.95
CA GLU A 63 17.98 10.48 -1.93
C GLU A 63 16.91 9.44 -2.25
N ARG A 64 16.18 8.97 -1.23
CA ARG A 64 15.08 8.02 -1.41
C ARG A 64 13.93 8.64 -2.20
N VAL A 65 13.57 9.88 -1.89
CA VAL A 65 12.52 10.59 -2.63
C VAL A 65 12.96 10.84 -4.08
N LEU A 66 14.23 11.24 -4.31
CA LEU A 66 14.76 11.39 -5.66
C LEU A 66 14.73 10.08 -6.45
N LYS A 67 15.20 8.98 -5.85
CA LYS A 67 15.16 7.65 -6.45
C LYS A 67 13.74 7.27 -6.88
N ASN A 68 12.75 7.55 -6.03
CA ASN A 68 11.35 7.24 -6.31
C ASN A 68 10.74 8.19 -7.34
N LEU A 69 11.13 9.47 -7.36
CA LEU A 69 10.75 10.43 -8.39
C LEU A 69 11.26 9.99 -9.78
N LEU A 70 12.51 9.54 -9.87
CA LEU A 70 13.11 9.07 -11.11
C LEU A 70 12.41 7.83 -11.69
N ARG A 71 11.80 6.99 -10.83
CA ARG A 71 11.04 5.79 -11.22
C ARG A 71 9.62 6.08 -11.71
N ILE A 72 9.13 7.32 -11.56
CA ILE A 72 7.81 7.69 -12.11
C ILE A 72 7.92 7.79 -13.63
N PRO A 73 7.09 7.07 -14.40
CA PRO A 73 7.13 7.13 -15.86
C PRO A 73 6.89 8.56 -16.37
N LYS A 74 7.65 8.99 -17.35
CA LYS A 74 7.61 10.35 -17.91
C LYS A 74 6.21 10.79 -18.37
N ARG A 75 5.42 9.85 -18.92
CA ARG A 75 4.05 10.09 -19.43
C ARG A 75 2.97 9.97 -18.36
N SER A 76 3.35 9.88 -17.07
CA SER A 76 2.35 9.83 -16.00
C SER A 76 1.56 11.13 -15.93
N ALA A 77 0.26 11.00 -15.66
CA ALA A 77 -0.64 12.14 -15.55
C ALA A 77 -0.21 13.11 -14.44
N ALA A 78 -0.34 14.40 -14.66
CA ALA A 78 -0.13 15.44 -13.65
C ALA A 78 -1.23 15.41 -12.58
N GLY A 79 -0.93 15.86 -11.36
CA GLY A 79 -1.90 16.04 -10.28
C GLY A 79 -2.77 17.29 -10.45
N VAL A 80 -3.28 17.82 -9.33
CA VAL A 80 -4.07 19.07 -9.29
C VAL A 80 -3.23 20.31 -9.63
N ASP A 81 -1.93 20.24 -9.37
CA ASP A 81 -0.94 21.29 -9.66
C ASP A 81 -0.61 21.44 -11.16
N GLY A 82 -1.07 20.52 -11.99
CA GLY A 82 -0.76 20.48 -13.42
C GLY A 82 0.70 20.16 -13.73
N GLN A 83 1.57 19.96 -12.74
CA GLN A 83 2.99 19.73 -12.92
C GLN A 83 3.29 18.37 -13.55
N SER A 84 4.01 18.37 -14.65
CA SER A 84 4.50 17.16 -15.31
C SER A 84 5.65 16.52 -14.51
N VAL A 85 5.95 15.24 -14.81
CA VAL A 85 7.09 14.54 -14.19
C VAL A 85 8.43 15.20 -14.51
N GLU A 86 8.57 15.76 -15.69
CA GLU A 86 9.81 16.44 -16.11
C GLU A 86 10.00 17.77 -15.36
N GLU A 87 8.95 18.56 -15.19
CA GLU A 87 8.98 19.79 -14.41
C GLU A 87 9.26 19.51 -12.94
N ALA A 88 8.60 18.51 -12.33
CA ALA A 88 8.86 18.11 -10.97
C ALA A 88 10.31 17.64 -10.74
N LYS A 89 10.93 16.99 -11.74
CA LYS A 89 12.36 16.62 -11.70
C LYS A 89 13.28 17.83 -11.79
N LYS A 90 12.96 18.80 -12.64
CA LYS A 90 13.75 20.04 -12.80
C LYS A 90 13.72 20.88 -11.52
N SER A 91 12.56 21.02 -10.88
CA SER A 91 12.37 21.79 -9.65
C SER A 91 12.62 20.98 -8.36
N PHE A 92 13.18 19.78 -8.45
CA PHE A 92 13.37 18.88 -7.29
C PHE A 92 14.03 19.57 -6.10
N ASN A 93 15.09 20.35 -6.34
CA ASN A 93 15.83 21.05 -5.30
C ASN A 93 15.01 22.12 -4.57
N GLU A 94 13.98 22.65 -5.22
CA GLU A 94 13.14 23.72 -4.69
C GLU A 94 12.10 23.19 -3.71
N TRP A 95 11.49 22.02 -4.02
CA TRP A 95 10.38 21.50 -3.23
C TRP A 95 10.75 20.43 -2.20
N ILE A 96 11.91 19.75 -2.35
CA ILE A 96 12.24 18.59 -1.50
C ILE A 96 12.50 18.98 -0.04
N GLU A 97 13.33 19.98 0.24
CA GLU A 97 13.68 20.36 1.60
C GLU A 97 12.49 20.95 2.38
N PRO A 98 11.66 21.85 1.80
CA PRO A 98 10.42 22.28 2.44
C PRO A 98 9.46 21.12 2.72
N MET A 99 9.33 20.16 1.79
CA MET A 99 8.48 18.98 1.95
C MET A 99 8.94 18.11 3.11
N LEU A 100 10.22 17.72 3.16
CA LEU A 100 10.76 16.88 4.23
C LEU A 100 10.71 17.60 5.58
N THR A 101 11.06 18.87 5.63
CA THR A 101 10.96 19.67 6.86
C THR A 101 9.53 19.72 7.38
N SER A 102 8.56 19.95 6.50
CA SER A 102 7.15 19.98 6.84
C SER A 102 6.65 18.62 7.34
N MET A 103 7.08 17.53 6.71
CA MET A 103 6.78 16.16 7.14
C MET A 103 7.35 15.88 8.53
N HIS A 104 8.63 16.19 8.77
CA HIS A 104 9.28 15.96 10.07
C HIS A 104 8.65 16.77 11.20
N ARG A 105 8.19 17.98 10.91
CA ARG A 105 7.46 18.85 11.86
C ARG A 105 5.97 18.52 11.97
N GLN A 106 5.49 17.46 11.31
CA GLN A 106 4.08 17.05 11.25
C GLN A 106 3.14 18.11 10.66
N GLY A 107 3.69 19.10 9.97
CA GLY A 107 2.95 20.20 9.32
C GLY A 107 2.60 19.93 7.85
N TYR A 108 2.98 18.77 7.31
CA TYR A 108 2.71 18.43 5.91
C TYR A 108 1.22 18.49 5.58
N LYS A 109 0.90 19.19 4.49
CA LYS A 109 -0.46 19.25 3.94
C LYS A 109 -0.47 18.46 2.63
N ALA A 110 -1.20 17.34 2.61
CA ALA A 110 -1.37 16.59 1.39
C ALA A 110 -2.16 17.42 0.36
N PRO A 111 -1.66 17.57 -0.88
CA PRO A 111 -2.43 18.19 -1.95
C PRO A 111 -3.70 17.41 -2.25
N ASP A 112 -4.73 18.08 -2.75
CA ASP A 112 -5.92 17.42 -3.25
C ASP A 112 -5.60 16.48 -4.39
N ILE A 113 -6.43 15.48 -4.59
CA ILE A 113 -6.23 14.41 -5.56
C ILE A 113 -7.13 14.66 -6.76
N ARG A 114 -6.55 14.74 -7.96
CA ARG A 114 -7.32 14.91 -9.19
C ARG A 114 -8.03 13.62 -9.58
N ARG A 115 -9.35 13.65 -9.72
CA ARG A 115 -10.16 12.53 -10.22
C ARG A 115 -10.03 12.39 -11.73
N VAL A 116 -9.79 11.15 -12.18
CA VAL A 116 -9.79 10.78 -13.61
C VAL A 116 -10.58 9.49 -13.76
N TYR A 117 -11.34 9.37 -14.83
CA TYR A 117 -12.13 8.18 -15.14
C TYR A 117 -11.49 7.36 -16.25
N ILE A 118 -11.18 6.09 -15.99
CA ILE A 118 -10.59 5.17 -16.96
C ILE A 118 -11.65 4.14 -17.38
N PRO A 119 -11.86 3.93 -18.70
CA PRO A 119 -12.79 2.90 -19.18
C PRO A 119 -12.41 1.51 -18.66
N LYS A 120 -13.39 0.73 -18.24
CA LYS A 120 -13.19 -0.70 -17.96
C LYS A 120 -13.19 -1.47 -19.28
N PRO A 121 -12.22 -2.37 -19.54
CA PRO A 121 -12.23 -3.20 -20.76
C PRO A 121 -13.55 -3.96 -20.89
N GLY A 122 -14.20 -3.84 -22.07
CA GLY A 122 -15.44 -4.55 -22.38
C GLY A 122 -16.69 -4.10 -21.62
N LYS A 123 -16.65 -2.96 -20.89
CA LYS A 123 -17.80 -2.41 -20.15
C LYS A 123 -17.98 -0.92 -20.44
N THR A 124 -19.21 -0.44 -20.36
CA THR A 124 -19.53 1.00 -20.45
C THR A 124 -19.13 1.78 -19.18
N GLU A 125 -18.96 1.09 -18.08
CA GLU A 125 -18.57 1.67 -16.80
C GLU A 125 -17.11 2.15 -16.82
N LYS A 126 -16.87 3.24 -16.11
CA LYS A 126 -15.52 3.79 -15.89
C LYS A 126 -15.05 3.51 -14.45
N ARG A 127 -13.74 3.34 -14.27
CA ARG A 127 -13.12 3.29 -12.94
C ARG A 127 -12.68 4.69 -12.53
N PRO A 128 -13.09 5.19 -11.36
CA PRO A 128 -12.54 6.41 -10.80
C PRO A 128 -11.09 6.16 -10.36
N LEU A 129 -10.17 6.99 -10.83
CA LEU A 129 -8.76 6.96 -10.43
C LEU A 129 -8.38 8.30 -9.80
N GLY A 130 -7.73 8.27 -8.67
CA GLY A 130 -7.16 9.45 -8.03
C GLY A 130 -5.71 9.65 -8.47
N VAL A 131 -5.39 10.83 -8.93
CA VAL A 131 -4.03 11.19 -9.38
C VAL A 131 -3.45 12.24 -8.42
N PRO A 132 -2.58 11.85 -7.46
CA PRO A 132 -1.84 12.78 -6.62
C PRO A 132 -0.82 13.58 -7.45
N THR A 133 -0.30 14.68 -6.91
CA THR A 133 0.81 15.42 -7.50
C THR A 133 2.05 14.53 -7.68
N VAL A 134 2.94 14.88 -8.58
CA VAL A 134 4.15 14.08 -8.85
C VAL A 134 5.07 14.02 -7.62
N SER A 135 5.24 15.15 -6.93
CA SER A 135 6.03 15.25 -5.70
C SER A 135 5.44 14.37 -4.59
N ASP A 136 4.10 14.40 -4.42
CA ASP A 136 3.42 13.59 -3.41
C ASP A 136 3.50 12.09 -3.74
N ARG A 137 3.39 11.69 -5.02
CA ARG A 137 3.62 10.30 -5.43
C ARG A 137 5.03 9.79 -5.09
N ALA A 138 6.05 10.64 -5.24
CA ALA A 138 7.42 10.29 -4.87
C ALA A 138 7.56 10.10 -3.36
N LEU A 139 6.94 10.97 -2.55
CA LEU A 139 6.90 10.88 -1.10
C LEU A 139 6.13 9.63 -0.63
N GLN A 140 4.95 9.37 -1.20
CA GLN A 140 4.14 8.18 -0.91
C GLN A 140 4.90 6.87 -1.21
N ARG A 141 5.60 6.79 -2.34
CA ARG A 141 6.44 5.62 -2.69
C ARG A 141 7.58 5.43 -1.71
N SER A 142 8.22 6.52 -1.29
CA SER A 142 9.31 6.47 -0.32
C SER A 142 8.84 6.00 1.06
N THR A 143 7.66 6.46 1.48
CA THR A 143 7.00 5.99 2.70
C THR A 143 6.61 4.52 2.59
N ALA A 144 6.03 4.11 1.45
CA ALA A 144 5.67 2.72 1.20
C ALA A 144 6.88 1.78 1.23
N GLU A 145 8.05 2.18 0.70
CA GLU A 145 9.29 1.38 0.78
C GLU A 145 9.73 1.16 2.25
N VAL A 146 9.64 2.20 3.09
CA VAL A 146 9.99 2.08 4.52
C VAL A 146 9.04 1.15 5.26
N LEU A 147 7.74 1.31 5.05
CA LEU A 147 6.73 0.45 5.67
C LEU A 147 6.79 -0.99 5.15
N ALA A 148 7.03 -1.18 3.85
CA ALA A 148 7.16 -2.51 3.26
C ALA A 148 8.33 -3.30 3.86
N ALA A 149 9.42 -2.66 4.28
CA ALA A 149 10.51 -3.35 4.97
C ALA A 149 10.04 -4.08 6.23
N ILE A 150 9.00 -3.59 6.89
CA ILE A 150 8.39 -4.20 8.08
C ILE A 150 7.31 -5.21 7.65
N TYR A 151 6.29 -4.76 6.93
CA TYR A 151 5.08 -5.56 6.68
C TYR A 151 5.25 -6.72 5.71
N GLU A 152 6.25 -6.67 4.81
CA GLU A 152 6.61 -7.82 3.99
C GLU A 152 7.11 -9.02 4.81
N GLN A 153 7.51 -8.79 6.07
CA GLN A 153 7.88 -9.86 6.99
C GLN A 153 6.66 -10.48 7.70
N ASP A 154 5.55 -9.72 7.76
CA ASP A 154 4.32 -10.13 8.43
C ASP A 154 3.31 -10.78 7.47
N PHE A 155 3.26 -10.34 6.20
CA PHE A 155 2.29 -10.84 5.21
C PHE A 155 2.41 -12.33 4.95
N LEU A 156 1.27 -13.01 4.91
CA LEU A 156 1.21 -14.43 4.66
C LEU A 156 1.72 -14.80 3.26
N PRO A 157 2.29 -16.00 3.08
CA PRO A 157 2.79 -16.45 1.79
C PRO A 157 1.72 -16.59 0.70
N CYS A 158 0.46 -16.73 1.07
CA CYS A 158 -0.69 -16.78 0.16
C CYS A 158 -1.20 -15.41 -0.30
N SER A 159 -0.67 -14.32 0.24
CA SER A 159 -1.00 -12.95 -0.19
C SER A 159 -0.05 -12.53 -1.32
N PHE A 160 -0.57 -12.36 -2.55
CA PHE A 160 0.23 -12.08 -3.75
C PHE A 160 0.03 -10.68 -4.32
N GLY A 161 -1.13 -10.06 -4.07
CA GLY A 161 -1.54 -8.83 -4.73
C GLY A 161 -0.70 -7.62 -4.36
N GLY A 162 -0.12 -6.92 -5.35
CA GLY A 162 0.56 -5.64 -5.14
C GLY A 162 1.85 -5.68 -4.31
N ARG A 163 2.38 -6.85 -4.02
CA ARG A 163 3.63 -7.06 -3.27
C ARG A 163 4.85 -7.09 -4.19
N PRO A 164 6.03 -6.68 -3.71
CA PRO A 164 7.27 -6.74 -4.50
C PRO A 164 7.57 -8.16 -4.96
N LYS A 165 7.91 -8.33 -6.26
CA LYS A 165 8.27 -9.61 -6.89
C LYS A 165 7.16 -10.68 -6.90
N LEU A 166 5.95 -10.35 -6.43
CA LEU A 166 4.78 -11.22 -6.45
C LEU A 166 3.70 -10.65 -7.38
N GLY A 167 2.80 -11.53 -7.85
CA GLY A 167 1.71 -11.12 -8.74
C GLY A 167 0.80 -12.28 -9.14
N ALA A 168 -0.10 -12.04 -10.08
CA ALA A 168 -1.10 -12.99 -10.50
C ALA A 168 -0.52 -14.33 -10.97
N HIS A 169 0.62 -14.32 -11.68
CA HIS A 169 1.27 -15.57 -12.13
C HIS A 169 1.76 -16.44 -10.98
N ASN A 170 2.27 -15.82 -9.91
CA ASN A 170 2.66 -16.54 -8.69
C ASN A 170 1.45 -17.16 -8.00
N ALA A 171 0.35 -16.39 -7.89
CA ALA A 171 -0.91 -16.88 -7.32
C ALA A 171 -1.47 -18.07 -8.11
N LEU A 172 -1.51 -17.96 -9.45
CA LEU A 172 -1.97 -19.04 -10.32
C LEU A 172 -1.08 -20.28 -10.24
N ALA A 173 0.25 -20.11 -10.18
CA ALA A 173 1.18 -21.25 -10.03
C ALA A 173 0.94 -21.97 -8.70
N THR A 174 0.84 -21.24 -7.60
CA THR A 174 0.54 -21.82 -6.27
C THR A 174 -0.84 -22.51 -6.26
N LEU A 175 -1.86 -21.88 -6.84
CA LEU A 175 -3.19 -22.47 -6.94
C LEU A 175 -3.16 -23.78 -7.74
N ASN A 176 -2.47 -23.80 -8.87
CA ASN A 176 -2.31 -25.00 -9.71
C ASN A 176 -1.60 -26.12 -8.95
N GLU A 177 -0.52 -25.82 -8.22
CA GLU A 177 0.21 -26.79 -7.40
C GLU A 177 -0.69 -27.39 -6.32
N VAL A 178 -1.49 -26.57 -5.63
CA VAL A 178 -2.42 -27.03 -4.59
C VAL A 178 -3.52 -27.91 -5.17
N ILE A 179 -4.14 -27.52 -6.29
CA ILE A 179 -5.23 -28.29 -6.91
C ILE A 179 -4.69 -29.62 -7.50
N ALA A 180 -3.54 -29.60 -8.16
CA ALA A 180 -2.95 -30.79 -8.76
C ALA A 180 -2.36 -31.78 -7.73
N GLY A 181 -1.81 -31.24 -6.63
CA GLY A 181 -1.12 -32.03 -5.61
C GLY A 181 -2.00 -32.53 -4.46
N ARG A 182 -3.23 -32.06 -4.34
CA ARG A 182 -4.16 -32.39 -3.23
C ARG A 182 -5.53 -32.74 -3.76
N GLN A 183 -6.27 -33.58 -3.02
CA GLN A 183 -7.68 -33.86 -3.32
C GLN A 183 -8.54 -32.66 -2.85
N ILE A 184 -8.73 -31.68 -3.72
CA ILE A 184 -9.56 -30.50 -3.46
C ILE A 184 -10.96 -30.78 -4.00
N SER A 185 -11.96 -30.76 -3.13
CA SER A 185 -13.37 -30.97 -3.50
C SER A 185 -14.13 -29.66 -3.71
N TRP A 186 -13.67 -28.56 -3.13
CA TRP A 186 -14.36 -27.27 -3.15
C TRP A 186 -13.39 -26.11 -3.35
N VAL A 187 -13.82 -25.13 -4.13
CA VAL A 187 -13.12 -23.84 -4.32
C VAL A 187 -14.13 -22.73 -4.01
N LEU A 188 -13.79 -21.86 -3.08
CA LEU A 188 -14.54 -20.65 -2.78
C LEU A 188 -13.85 -19.47 -3.48
N GLU A 189 -14.60 -18.75 -4.31
CA GLU A 189 -14.17 -17.46 -4.89
C GLU A 189 -14.97 -16.34 -4.23
N ALA A 190 -14.27 -15.33 -3.72
CA ALA A 190 -14.87 -14.17 -3.09
C ALA A 190 -14.23 -12.88 -3.62
N ASP A 191 -15.02 -11.84 -3.84
CA ASP A 191 -14.58 -10.51 -4.26
C ASP A 191 -15.18 -9.41 -3.38
N LEU A 192 -14.35 -8.42 -3.03
CA LEU A 192 -14.74 -7.31 -2.18
C LEU A 192 -15.21 -6.13 -3.03
N LYS A 193 -16.52 -5.88 -3.03
CA LYS A 193 -17.10 -4.76 -3.77
C LYS A 193 -16.64 -3.42 -3.20
N ASN A 194 -16.13 -2.53 -4.06
CA ASN A 194 -15.70 -1.17 -3.72
C ASN A 194 -14.68 -1.10 -2.57
N PHE A 195 -13.78 -2.08 -2.47
CA PHE A 195 -12.86 -2.23 -1.34
C PHE A 195 -12.07 -0.95 -1.03
N PHE A 196 -11.40 -0.35 -2.03
CA PHE A 196 -10.62 0.88 -1.83
C PHE A 196 -11.47 2.07 -1.36
N GLY A 197 -12.74 2.15 -1.76
CA GLY A 197 -13.65 3.21 -1.36
C GLY A 197 -14.31 3.01 0.00
N SER A 198 -14.19 1.81 0.59
CA SER A 198 -14.83 1.46 1.86
C SER A 198 -13.86 1.30 3.04
N LEU A 199 -12.56 1.52 2.83
CA LEU A 199 -11.57 1.43 3.90
C LEU A 199 -11.84 2.49 4.98
N ASP A 200 -12.02 2.04 6.20
CA ASP A 200 -12.15 2.92 7.36
C ASP A 200 -10.76 3.49 7.74
N HIS A 201 -10.65 4.82 7.80
CA HIS A 201 -9.39 5.52 8.04
C HIS A 201 -8.80 5.22 9.43
N ASP A 202 -9.64 5.11 10.45
CA ASP A 202 -9.17 4.87 11.81
C ASP A 202 -8.63 3.45 11.95
N TRP A 203 -9.27 2.48 11.31
CA TRP A 203 -8.75 1.10 11.29
C TRP A 203 -7.46 1.00 10.48
N VAL A 204 -7.37 1.65 9.32
CA VAL A 204 -6.09 1.70 8.55
C VAL A 204 -4.97 2.23 9.43
N LEU A 205 -5.20 3.35 10.15
CA LEU A 205 -4.18 3.95 11.01
C LEU A 205 -3.82 3.04 12.19
N ARG A 206 -4.80 2.38 12.84
CA ARG A 206 -4.55 1.41 13.92
C ARG A 206 -3.70 0.24 13.43
N PHE A 207 -3.98 -0.30 12.25
CA PHE A 207 -3.19 -1.40 11.68
C PHE A 207 -1.76 -0.97 11.35
N VAL A 208 -1.59 0.24 10.78
CA VAL A 208 -0.24 0.79 10.58
C VAL A 208 0.46 0.99 11.93
N GLU A 209 -0.24 1.51 12.93
CA GLU A 209 0.32 1.83 14.24
C GLU A 209 0.76 0.59 15.03
N HIS A 210 0.18 -0.57 14.71
CA HIS A 210 0.52 -1.83 15.36
C HIS A 210 2.03 -2.17 15.27
N ARG A 211 2.64 -1.95 14.09
CA ARG A 211 4.09 -2.18 13.88
C ARG A 211 4.88 -0.90 13.62
N ALA A 212 4.30 0.09 12.98
CA ALA A 212 4.93 1.36 12.61
C ALA A 212 4.33 2.51 13.41
N GLY A 213 4.82 2.72 14.62
CA GLY A 213 4.31 3.70 15.59
C GLY A 213 5.02 5.05 15.56
N ASP A 214 5.72 5.43 14.49
CA ASP A 214 6.29 6.79 14.35
C ASP A 214 5.17 7.81 14.11
N PRO A 215 4.96 8.78 15.05
CA PRO A 215 3.86 9.74 14.94
C PRO A 215 3.92 10.59 13.67
N ARG A 216 5.11 10.82 13.12
CA ARG A 216 5.31 11.59 11.88
C ARG A 216 4.74 10.83 10.68
N LEU A 217 4.98 9.51 10.60
CA LEU A 217 4.42 8.66 9.55
C LEU A 217 2.91 8.48 9.69
N ILE A 218 2.43 8.24 10.90
CA ILE A 218 0.99 8.12 11.17
C ILE A 218 0.26 9.39 10.77
N ASN A 219 0.80 10.57 11.14
CA ASN A 219 0.20 11.85 10.74
C ASN A 219 0.25 12.05 9.22
N LEU A 220 1.35 11.69 8.56
CA LEU A 220 1.50 11.79 7.11
C LEU A 220 0.46 10.93 6.39
N ILE A 221 0.28 9.67 6.80
CA ILE A 221 -0.73 8.76 6.25
C ILE A 221 -2.14 9.31 6.49
N ARG A 222 -2.42 9.79 7.69
CA ARG A 222 -3.71 10.44 8.01
C ARG A 222 -4.00 11.62 7.08
N ARG A 223 -3.00 12.44 6.74
CA ARG A 223 -3.17 13.56 5.80
C ARG A 223 -3.50 13.06 4.39
N TRP A 224 -2.88 11.99 3.92
CA TRP A 224 -3.20 11.39 2.62
C TRP A 224 -4.59 10.77 2.57
N LEU A 225 -5.01 10.08 3.63
CA LEU A 225 -6.36 9.50 3.72
C LEU A 225 -7.45 10.58 3.71
N LYS A 226 -7.17 11.74 4.31
CA LYS A 226 -8.09 12.88 4.39
C LYS A 226 -7.93 13.89 3.25
N ALA A 227 -7.02 13.65 2.31
CA ALA A 227 -6.85 14.53 1.15
C ALA A 227 -8.16 14.63 0.35
N GLY A 228 -8.54 15.85 -0.01
CA GLY A 228 -9.72 16.10 -0.83
C GLY A 228 -9.56 15.51 -2.24
N VAL A 229 -10.68 15.26 -2.89
CA VAL A 229 -10.73 14.81 -4.28
C VAL A 229 -11.31 15.92 -5.14
N LEU A 230 -10.50 16.46 -6.05
CA LEU A 230 -10.95 17.42 -7.06
C LEU A 230 -11.64 16.68 -8.20
N GLU A 231 -12.94 16.90 -8.35
CA GLU A 231 -13.80 16.31 -9.37
C GLU A 231 -14.74 17.37 -9.92
N ASP A 232 -14.80 17.52 -11.23
CA ASP A 232 -15.65 18.49 -11.93
C ASP A 232 -15.53 19.93 -11.40
N GLY A 233 -14.33 20.35 -10.99
CA GLY A 233 -14.05 21.68 -10.47
C GLY A 233 -14.42 21.90 -8.99
N ALA A 234 -14.96 20.90 -8.30
CA ALA A 234 -15.29 20.93 -6.87
C ALA A 234 -14.37 20.00 -6.05
N ILE A 235 -14.04 20.41 -4.83
CA ILE A 235 -13.27 19.59 -3.89
C ILE A 235 -14.26 18.83 -2.99
N HIS A 236 -14.20 17.52 -3.04
CA HIS A 236 -14.98 16.62 -2.19
C HIS A 236 -14.11 16.10 -1.05
N PRO A 237 -14.54 16.21 0.21
CA PRO A 237 -13.80 15.65 1.33
C PRO A 237 -13.76 14.12 1.25
N SER A 238 -12.65 13.52 1.70
CA SER A 238 -12.50 12.07 1.82
C SER A 238 -12.72 11.66 3.27
N GLU A 239 -13.89 11.09 3.57
CA GLU A 239 -14.21 10.58 4.91
C GLU A 239 -13.89 9.08 5.06
N MET A 240 -13.90 8.35 3.98
CA MET A 240 -13.62 6.91 3.90
C MET A 240 -12.84 6.58 2.63
N GLY A 241 -12.20 5.44 2.65
CA GLY A 241 -11.49 4.91 1.51
C GLY A 241 -10.09 5.48 1.31
N THR A 242 -9.40 4.95 0.32
CA THR A 242 -8.12 5.47 -0.15
C THR A 242 -8.21 5.70 -1.65
N PRO A 243 -7.62 6.78 -2.18
CA PRO A 243 -7.67 7.06 -3.61
C PRO A 243 -7.09 5.90 -4.42
N GLN A 244 -7.86 5.35 -5.33
CA GLN A 244 -7.34 4.38 -6.29
C GLN A 244 -6.30 5.07 -7.18
N GLY A 245 -5.03 4.65 -7.06
CA GLY A 245 -3.90 5.24 -7.80
C GLY A 245 -2.86 5.94 -6.95
N GLY A 246 -3.09 6.12 -5.66
CA GLY A 246 -2.04 6.51 -4.71
C GLY A 246 -0.97 5.42 -4.58
N SER A 247 0.30 5.82 -4.58
CA SER A 247 1.41 4.85 -4.54
C SER A 247 1.47 4.05 -3.22
N ILE A 248 0.91 4.57 -2.14
CA ILE A 248 0.85 3.91 -0.83
C ILE A 248 -0.44 3.10 -0.64
N SER A 249 -1.48 3.37 -1.41
CA SER A 249 -2.81 2.77 -1.23
C SER A 249 -2.80 1.25 -1.31
N VAL A 250 -1.97 0.67 -2.18
CA VAL A 250 -1.84 -0.78 -2.33
C VAL A 250 -1.29 -1.42 -1.05
N LEU A 251 -0.24 -0.84 -0.47
CA LEU A 251 0.32 -1.34 0.80
C LEU A 251 -0.68 -1.23 1.95
N LEU A 252 -1.38 -0.09 2.07
CA LEU A 252 -2.40 0.11 3.11
C LEU A 252 -3.57 -0.87 2.95
N SER A 253 -3.95 -1.19 1.71
CA SER A 253 -4.98 -2.16 1.40
C SER A 253 -4.56 -3.59 1.78
N ASN A 254 -3.33 -3.98 1.43
CA ASN A 254 -2.79 -5.28 1.83
C ASN A 254 -2.69 -5.40 3.36
N LEU A 255 -2.26 -4.33 4.02
CA LEU A 255 -2.19 -4.28 5.47
C LEU A 255 -3.59 -4.43 6.11
N TYR A 256 -4.58 -3.75 5.56
CA TYR A 256 -5.96 -3.86 6.02
C TYR A 256 -6.48 -5.30 5.87
N LEU A 257 -6.28 -5.91 4.70
CA LEU A 257 -6.69 -7.29 4.45
C LEU A 257 -5.94 -8.28 5.32
N HIS A 258 -4.67 -8.05 5.57
CA HIS A 258 -3.88 -8.91 6.45
C HIS A 258 -4.52 -9.05 7.84
N TYR A 259 -4.88 -7.94 8.47
CA TYR A 259 -5.50 -7.98 9.81
C TYR A 259 -6.97 -8.37 9.82
N VAL A 260 -7.72 -8.09 8.75
CA VAL A 260 -9.18 -8.32 8.71
C VAL A 260 -9.53 -9.67 8.11
N LEU A 261 -8.70 -10.18 7.18
CA LEU A 261 -8.98 -11.40 6.43
C LEU A 261 -7.91 -12.47 6.63
N ASP A 262 -6.63 -12.16 6.32
CA ASP A 262 -5.59 -13.19 6.27
C ASP A 262 -5.34 -13.86 7.64
N LEU A 263 -5.36 -13.08 8.73
CA LEU A 263 -5.17 -13.62 10.10
C LEU A 263 -6.41 -14.27 10.68
N TRP A 264 -7.55 -14.13 10.00
CA TRP A 264 -8.82 -14.73 10.46
C TRP A 264 -9.01 -16.14 9.89
N PHE A 265 -8.47 -16.43 8.70
CA PHE A 265 -8.44 -17.76 8.09
C PHE A 265 -7.22 -18.56 8.55
#